data_7b18e6cb5efcdcf65310849a06e4b434
#
_entry.id   7b18e6cb5efcdcf65310849a06e4b434
#
_cell.length_a   1.000
_cell.length_b   1.000
_cell.length_c   1.000
_cell.angle_alpha   90.00
_cell.angle_beta   90.00
_cell.angle_gamma   90.00
#
_symmetry.space_group_name_H-M   'P 1'
#
loop_
_entity.id
_entity.type
_entity.pdbx_description
1 polymer ?
#
loop_
_entity_poly.entity_id
_entity_poly.type
_entity_poly.pdbx_seq_one_letter_code
_entity_poly.pdbx_strand_id
1 'polypeptide(L)'
;TYLSFPHEFQTQELIEQALKDGKKVLIPKTYPKGRMGFVVYDPQQLVKTSFGLLEPQGDLEVVDASQIDLIHVPGLAFTTEGYRIGYGGGYYDRYLEHFSGHTLSTVYHYQVQDFIPENHDIPVEEVLIDEGNL
;
A
#
# COMPACT_ATOMS: atom_id res chain seq x y z
N THR A 1 2.93 1.76 4.53
CA THR A 1 3.12 0.61 3.64
C THR A 1 2.03 -0.45 3.88
N TYR A 2 2.06 -1.50 3.12
CA TYR A 2 1.11 -2.60 3.21
C TYR A 2 1.81 -3.88 3.69
N LEU A 3 1.02 -4.86 4.13
CA LEU A 3 1.51 -6.19 4.43
C LEU A 3 1.41 -7.04 3.17
N SER A 4 2.56 -7.44 2.63
CA SER A 4 2.63 -8.05 1.30
C SER A 4 2.15 -9.48 1.26
N PHE A 5 1.46 -9.84 0.16
CA PHE A 5 1.27 -11.24 -0.24
C PHE A 5 2.58 -11.83 -0.75
N PRO A 6 2.70 -13.17 -0.81
CA PRO A 6 3.93 -13.80 -1.31
C PRO A 6 4.32 -13.42 -2.73
N HIS A 7 3.36 -13.07 -3.59
CA HIS A 7 3.63 -12.69 -4.99
C HIS A 7 4.01 -11.23 -5.16
N GLU A 8 3.86 -10.41 -4.11
CA GLU A 8 4.16 -8.98 -4.15
C GLU A 8 5.61 -8.71 -3.75
N PHE A 9 6.07 -7.48 -4.00
CA PHE A 9 7.29 -6.97 -3.38
C PHE A 9 7.18 -7.16 -1.88
N GLN A 10 8.19 -7.80 -1.28
CA GLN A 10 8.15 -8.17 0.14
C GLN A 10 8.40 -6.95 1.02
N THR A 11 7.39 -6.55 1.78
CA THR A 11 7.44 -5.35 2.60
C THR A 11 8.04 -5.58 3.99
N GLN A 12 8.23 -6.81 4.42
CA GLN A 12 8.71 -7.11 5.77
C GLN A 12 10.07 -6.48 6.05
N GLU A 13 11.02 -6.61 5.14
CA GLU A 13 12.34 -6.01 5.30
C GLU A 13 12.29 -4.49 5.30
N LEU A 14 11.43 -3.91 4.45
CA LEU A 14 11.21 -2.49 4.41
C LEU A 14 10.67 -1.97 5.75
N ILE A 15 9.70 -2.67 6.32
CA ILE A 15 9.13 -2.32 7.63
C ILE A 15 10.20 -2.36 8.71
N GLU A 16 10.98 -3.43 8.75
CA GLU A 16 12.04 -3.60 9.74
C GLU A 16 13.09 -2.49 9.64
N GLN A 17 13.51 -2.16 8.42
CA GLN A 17 14.49 -1.11 8.21
C GLN A 17 13.94 0.26 8.58
N ALA A 18 12.70 0.54 8.22
CA ALA A 18 12.05 1.80 8.57
C ALA A 18 11.98 1.99 10.10
N LEU A 19 11.62 0.93 10.81
CA LEU A 19 11.59 0.97 12.28
C LEU A 19 12.98 1.21 12.88
N LYS A 20 14.01 0.57 12.34
CA LYS A 20 15.40 0.80 12.77
C LYS A 20 15.83 2.24 12.54
N ASP A 21 15.34 2.85 11.47
CA ASP A 21 15.66 4.26 11.13
C ASP A 21 14.82 5.25 11.91
N GLY A 22 14.02 4.79 12.87
CA GLY A 22 13.20 5.65 13.71
C GLY A 22 11.93 6.16 13.04
N LYS A 23 11.52 5.56 11.94
CA LYS A 23 10.29 5.95 11.24
C LYS A 23 9.08 5.34 11.93
N LYS A 24 7.97 6.07 11.88
CA LYS A 24 6.68 5.55 12.32
C LYS A 24 6.04 4.82 11.16
N VAL A 25 5.86 3.52 11.31
CA VAL A 25 5.29 2.68 10.25
C VAL A 25 3.80 2.50 10.47
N LEU A 26 3.03 2.74 9.42
CA LEU A 26 1.58 2.58 9.41
C LEU A 26 1.22 1.50 8.40
N ILE A 27 0.15 0.77 8.71
CA ILE A 27 -0.40 -0.25 7.82
C ILE A 27 -1.90 -0.02 7.61
N PRO A 28 -2.47 -0.49 6.49
CA PRO A 28 -3.87 -0.24 6.20
C PRO A 28 -4.78 -1.13 7.03
N LYS A 29 -5.93 -0.55 7.39
CA LYS A 29 -7.06 -1.29 7.94
C LYS A 29 -8.28 -0.95 7.10
N THR A 30 -8.98 -1.99 6.64
CA THR A 30 -10.16 -1.82 5.80
C THR A 30 -11.44 -1.84 6.64
N TYR A 31 -12.43 -1.11 6.17
CA TYR A 31 -13.75 -0.99 6.77
C TYR A 31 -14.82 -1.25 5.72
N PRO A 32 -16.07 -1.50 6.12
CA PRO A 32 -17.16 -1.69 5.16
C PRO A 32 -17.30 -0.53 4.17
N LYS A 33 -17.89 -0.81 3.01
CA LYS A 33 -18.18 0.16 1.93
C LYS A 33 -16.92 0.74 1.27
N GLY A 34 -15.85 -0.06 1.20
CA GLY A 34 -14.63 0.35 0.52
C GLY A 34 -13.81 1.41 1.23
N ARG A 35 -14.06 1.64 2.51
CA ARG A 35 -13.31 2.61 3.30
C ARG A 35 -12.04 1.99 3.87
N MET A 36 -11.01 2.80 4.02
CA MET A 36 -9.73 2.37 4.53
C MET A 36 -9.11 3.48 5.36
N GLY A 37 -8.38 3.10 6.39
CA GLY A 37 -7.54 4.00 7.15
C GLY A 37 -6.19 3.36 7.40
N PHE A 38 -5.28 4.11 8.01
CA PHE A 38 -3.97 3.63 8.40
C PHE A 38 -3.82 3.67 9.91
N VAL A 39 -3.25 2.61 10.46
CA VAL A 39 -3.01 2.46 11.89
C VAL A 39 -1.54 2.14 12.13
N VAL A 40 -1.05 2.40 13.34
CA VAL A 40 0.35 2.13 13.68
C VAL A 40 0.61 0.63 13.62
N TYR A 41 1.70 0.26 12.95
CA TYR A 41 2.13 -1.13 12.88
C TYR A 41 2.53 -1.63 14.26
N ASP A 42 1.87 -2.70 14.70
CA ASP A 42 2.21 -3.44 15.91
C ASP A 42 2.02 -4.92 15.61
N PRO A 43 3.11 -5.70 15.52
CA PRO A 43 3.00 -7.12 15.18
C PRO A 43 2.19 -7.93 16.20
N GLN A 44 2.06 -7.45 17.43
CA GLN A 44 1.25 -8.12 18.45
C GLN A 44 -0.26 -7.91 18.25
N GLN A 45 -0.64 -6.94 17.44
CA GLN A 45 -2.04 -6.62 17.14
C GLN A 45 -2.49 -7.19 15.79
N LEU A 46 -1.70 -8.07 15.18
CA LEU A 46 -2.04 -8.66 13.90
C LEU A 46 -2.70 -10.02 14.09
N VAL A 47 -3.76 -10.25 13.31
CA VAL A 47 -4.49 -11.53 13.31
C VAL A 47 -4.55 -12.06 11.90
N LYS A 48 -4.35 -13.36 11.75
CA LYS A 48 -4.44 -14.03 10.47
C LYS A 48 -5.91 -14.29 10.14
N THR A 49 -6.35 -13.73 9.01
CA THR A 49 -7.73 -13.93 8.52
C THR A 49 -7.90 -15.32 7.90
N SER A 50 -9.15 -15.67 7.57
CA SER A 50 -9.47 -16.92 6.87
C SER A 50 -8.78 -17.05 5.51
N PHE A 51 -8.36 -15.93 4.92
CA PHE A 51 -7.63 -15.91 3.65
C PHE A 51 -6.11 -16.01 3.83
N GLY A 52 -5.64 -16.19 5.06
CA GLY A 52 -4.21 -16.24 5.35
C GLY A 52 -3.51 -14.88 5.38
N LEU A 53 -4.28 -13.80 5.29
CA LEU A 53 -3.77 -12.45 5.32
C LEU A 53 -3.70 -11.95 6.77
N LEU A 54 -2.62 -11.24 7.11
CA LEU A 54 -2.52 -10.59 8.41
C LEU A 54 -3.26 -9.25 8.37
N GLU A 55 -4.08 -9.00 9.39
CA GLU A 55 -4.80 -7.74 9.53
C GLU A 55 -4.68 -7.19 10.94
N PRO A 56 -4.64 -5.86 11.10
CA PRO A 56 -4.68 -5.26 12.43
C PRO A 56 -6.03 -5.48 13.10
N GLN A 57 -6.00 -5.74 14.38
CA GLN A 57 -7.19 -6.07 15.18
C GLN A 57 -7.41 -5.08 16.31
N GLY A 58 -8.67 -5.00 16.75
CA GLY A 58 -9.08 -4.20 17.89
C GLY A 58 -9.44 -2.77 17.50
N ASP A 59 -9.70 -1.97 18.52
CA ASP A 59 -10.01 -0.56 18.37
C ASP A 59 -8.73 0.25 18.23
N LEU A 60 -8.11 0.15 17.05
CA LEU A 60 -6.89 0.88 16.75
C LEU A 60 -7.23 2.28 16.28
N GLU A 61 -6.47 3.25 16.77
CA GLU A 61 -6.63 4.63 16.36
C GLU A 61 -6.18 4.82 14.92
N VAL A 62 -7.07 5.34 14.08
CA VAL A 62 -6.78 5.69 12.70
C VAL A 62 -5.98 6.98 12.67
N VAL A 63 -4.82 6.96 12.04
CA VAL A 63 -3.98 8.15 11.90
C VAL A 63 -4.55 9.04 10.80
N ASP A 64 -4.68 10.34 11.08
CA ASP A 64 -5.19 11.30 10.12
C ASP A 64 -4.28 11.37 8.89
N ALA A 65 -4.89 11.42 7.70
CA ALA A 65 -4.15 11.46 6.44
C ALA A 65 -3.17 12.64 6.36
N SER A 66 -3.48 13.76 7.01
CA SER A 66 -2.60 14.92 7.04
C SER A 66 -1.29 14.68 7.78
N GLN A 67 -1.22 13.64 8.59
CA GLN A 67 -0.02 13.28 9.37
C GLN A 67 0.83 12.22 8.68
N ILE A 68 0.39 11.74 7.51
CA ILE A 68 1.12 10.73 6.76
C ILE A 68 1.97 11.41 5.70
N ASP A 69 3.28 11.16 5.73
CA ASP A 69 4.22 11.78 4.80
C ASP A 69 4.31 11.04 3.47
N LEU A 70 4.26 9.71 3.52
CA LEU A 70 4.48 8.85 2.37
C LEU A 70 3.62 7.60 2.47
N ILE A 71 2.94 7.25 1.37
CA ILE A 71 2.25 5.97 1.24
C ILE A 71 2.94 5.12 0.18
N HIS A 72 3.32 3.92 0.57
CA HIS A 72 3.81 2.88 -0.32
C HIS A 72 2.61 2.04 -0.76
N VAL A 73 2.25 2.14 -2.05
CA VAL A 73 0.97 1.67 -2.58
C VAL A 73 1.14 0.33 -3.32
N PRO A 74 0.33 -0.69 -2.99
CA PRO A 74 0.36 -1.97 -3.69
C PRO A 74 -0.43 -1.94 -4.99
N GLY A 75 -0.25 -2.97 -5.82
CA GLY A 75 -1.04 -3.17 -7.02
C GLY A 75 -0.61 -4.41 -7.78
N LEU A 76 -1.46 -4.85 -8.72
CA LEU A 76 -1.20 -6.01 -9.57
C LEU A 76 -0.38 -5.64 -10.81
N ALA A 77 -0.68 -4.50 -11.42
CA ALA A 77 -0.01 -4.00 -12.61
C ALA A 77 0.05 -2.48 -12.57
N PHE A 78 1.06 -1.92 -13.25
CA PHE A 78 1.32 -0.48 -13.23
C PHE A 78 1.68 0.02 -14.62
N THR A 79 1.23 1.23 -14.96
CA THR A 79 1.81 1.95 -16.09
C THR A 79 3.06 2.71 -15.64
N THR A 80 3.87 3.15 -16.60
CA THR A 80 5.06 3.96 -16.30
C THR A 80 4.68 5.34 -15.73
N GLU A 81 3.43 5.78 -15.95
CA GLU A 81 2.91 7.04 -15.40
C GLU A 81 2.37 6.90 -13.98
N GLY A 82 2.39 5.69 -13.41
CA GLY A 82 1.97 5.46 -12.03
C GLY A 82 0.54 5.01 -11.84
N TYR A 83 -0.23 4.84 -12.92
CA TYR A 83 -1.55 4.24 -12.82
C TYR A 83 -1.44 2.75 -12.52
N ARG A 84 -2.42 2.21 -11.81
CA ARG A 84 -2.34 0.84 -11.36
C ARG A 84 -3.67 0.09 -11.47
N ILE A 85 -3.56 -1.21 -11.62
CA ILE A 85 -4.68 -2.14 -11.45
C ILE A 85 -4.53 -2.71 -10.04
N GLY A 86 -5.52 -2.47 -9.21
CA GLY A 86 -5.55 -2.98 -7.84
C GLY A 86 -6.34 -4.28 -7.75
N TYR A 87 -6.72 -4.63 -6.53
CA TYR A 87 -7.38 -5.91 -6.24
C TYR A 87 -8.91 -5.84 -6.33
N GLY A 88 -9.46 -4.75 -6.88
CA GLY A 88 -10.89 -4.63 -7.19
C GLY A 88 -11.73 -3.87 -6.17
N GLY A 89 -11.23 -3.62 -4.98
CA GLY A 89 -12.00 -2.93 -3.92
C GLY A 89 -12.02 -1.41 -4.03
N GLY A 90 -11.12 -0.81 -4.78
CA GLY A 90 -11.02 0.64 -4.94
C GLY A 90 -10.58 1.39 -3.69
N TYR A 91 -10.02 0.69 -2.70
CA TYR A 91 -9.64 1.28 -1.41
C TYR A 91 -8.60 2.39 -1.56
N TYR A 92 -7.54 2.13 -2.34
CA TYR A 92 -6.45 3.10 -2.49
C TYR A 92 -6.86 4.28 -3.36
N ASP A 93 -7.62 4.05 -4.43
CA ASP A 93 -8.08 5.16 -5.27
C ASP A 93 -8.97 6.12 -4.48
N ARG A 94 -9.86 5.58 -3.64
CA ARG A 94 -10.70 6.42 -2.76
C ARG A 94 -9.87 7.16 -1.73
N TYR A 95 -8.94 6.47 -1.08
CA TYR A 95 -8.10 7.10 -0.06
C TYR A 95 -7.21 8.19 -0.64
N LEU A 96 -6.56 7.89 -1.76
CA LEU A 96 -5.60 8.80 -2.40
C LEU A 96 -6.25 10.05 -2.99
N GLU A 97 -7.55 10.01 -3.27
CA GLU A 97 -8.28 11.17 -3.82
C GLU A 97 -8.11 12.42 -2.95
N HIS A 98 -8.02 12.23 -1.63
CA HIS A 98 -7.90 13.35 -0.68
C HIS A 98 -6.56 13.35 0.07
N PHE A 99 -5.61 12.57 -0.39
CA PHE A 99 -4.28 12.51 0.23
C PHE A 99 -3.34 13.50 -0.44
N SER A 100 -2.66 14.34 0.37
CA SER A 100 -1.76 15.38 -0.13
C SER A 100 -0.27 15.07 0.06
N GLY A 101 0.07 13.94 0.67
CA GLY A 101 1.46 13.53 0.85
C GLY A 101 2.04 12.86 -0.40
N HIS A 102 3.17 12.22 -0.23
CA HIS A 102 3.86 11.54 -1.33
C HIS A 102 3.40 10.09 -1.47
N THR A 103 3.43 9.59 -2.70
CA THR A 103 3.09 8.20 -3.00
C THR A 103 4.15 7.56 -3.88
N LEU A 104 4.44 6.29 -3.61
CA LEU A 104 5.30 5.51 -4.47
C LEU A 104 4.85 4.05 -4.47
N SER A 105 5.26 3.33 -5.50
CA SER A 105 5.09 1.89 -5.58
C SER A 105 6.40 1.23 -5.97
N THR A 106 6.62 0.03 -5.47
CA THR A 106 7.74 -0.82 -5.86
C THR A 106 7.17 -1.99 -6.64
N VAL A 107 7.69 -2.21 -7.84
CA VAL A 107 7.11 -3.18 -8.75
C VAL A 107 8.20 -4.05 -9.37
N TYR A 108 7.85 -5.28 -9.72
CA TYR A 108 8.69 -6.11 -10.56
C TYR A 108 8.49 -5.70 -12.03
N HIS A 109 9.53 -5.86 -12.85
CA HIS A 109 9.46 -5.42 -14.24
C HIS A 109 8.27 -6.01 -15.01
N TYR A 110 7.88 -7.26 -14.70
CA TYR A 110 6.76 -7.91 -15.38
C TYR A 110 5.39 -7.33 -14.99
N GLN A 111 5.33 -6.51 -13.93
CA GLN A 111 4.10 -5.82 -13.53
C GLN A 111 3.87 -4.54 -14.33
N VAL A 112 4.87 -4.07 -15.06
CA VAL A 112 4.72 -2.87 -15.89
C VAL A 112 3.97 -3.26 -17.17
N GLN A 113 2.79 -2.67 -17.35
CA GLN A 113 1.85 -3.00 -18.41
C GLN A 113 1.27 -1.73 -19.00
N ASP A 114 0.86 -1.78 -20.27
CA ASP A 114 0.10 -0.69 -20.86
C ASP A 114 -1.39 -0.98 -20.71
N PHE A 115 -2.12 -0.06 -20.11
CA PHE A 115 -3.56 -0.11 -20.03
C PHE A 115 -4.11 1.30 -19.95
N ILE A 116 -5.41 1.45 -20.21
CA ILE A 116 -6.09 2.73 -20.16
C ILE A 116 -6.71 2.90 -18.77
N PRO A 117 -6.26 3.89 -17.98
CA PRO A 117 -6.84 4.12 -16.66
C PRO A 117 -8.25 4.66 -16.77
N GLU A 118 -9.04 4.45 -15.72
CA GLU A 118 -10.37 5.04 -15.60
C GLU A 118 -10.27 6.44 -14.99
N ASN A 119 -11.33 7.23 -15.18
CA ASN A 119 -11.32 8.65 -14.75
C ASN A 119 -11.10 8.84 -13.24
N HIS A 120 -11.50 7.87 -12.43
CA HIS A 120 -11.34 7.96 -10.97
C HIS A 120 -10.01 7.40 -10.47
N ASP A 121 -9.18 6.84 -11.34
CA ASP A 121 -7.89 6.27 -10.95
C ASP A 121 -6.91 7.39 -10.58
N ILE A 122 -6.23 7.21 -9.46
CA ILE A 122 -5.24 8.16 -8.96
C ILE A 122 -3.85 7.55 -9.14
N PRO A 123 -2.97 8.16 -9.95
CA PRO A 123 -1.63 7.63 -10.14
C PRO A 123 -0.76 7.87 -8.91
N VAL A 124 0.20 6.96 -8.66
CA VAL A 124 1.26 7.23 -7.70
C VAL A 124 2.30 8.16 -8.33
N GLU A 125 2.98 8.91 -7.48
CA GLU A 125 3.97 9.89 -7.96
C GLU A 125 5.22 9.22 -8.54
N GLU A 126 5.61 8.07 -7.97
CA GLU A 126 6.85 7.40 -8.34
C GLU A 126 6.66 5.89 -8.40
N VAL A 127 7.19 5.28 -9.44
CA VAL A 127 7.22 3.82 -9.61
C VAL A 127 8.68 3.39 -9.65
N LEU A 128 9.07 2.59 -8.65
CA LEU A 128 10.42 2.02 -8.58
C LEU A 128 10.36 0.60 -9.14
N ILE A 129 11.09 0.36 -10.21
CA ILE A 129 11.03 -0.90 -10.94
C ILE A 129 12.24 -1.76 -10.59
N ASP A 130 11.97 -2.99 -10.12
CA ASP A 130 13.00 -4.00 -9.95
C ASP A 130 13.20 -4.74 -11.27
N GLU A 131 14.35 -4.58 -11.87
CA GLU A 131 14.68 -5.22 -13.15
C GLU A 131 14.97 -6.72 -12.98
N GLY A 132 15.19 -7.18 -11.76
CA GLY A 132 15.20 -8.61 -11.43
C GLY A 132 16.39 -9.40 -11.91
N ASN A 133 17.48 -8.78 -12.25
CA ASN A 133 18.55 -9.48 -12.96
C ASN A 133 19.90 -9.35 -12.30
N LEU A 134 19.93 -9.12 -11.06
CA LEU A 134 21.23 -8.84 -10.45
C LEU A 134 21.72 -9.93 -9.50
#